data_52a25117980140889cc0d2ad14a9065d
#
_entry.id   52a25117980140889cc0d2ad14a9065d
#
_cell.length_a   1.000
_cell.length_b   1.000
_cell.length_c   1.000
_cell.angle_alpha   90.00
_cell.angle_beta   90.00
_cell.angle_gamma   90.00
#
_symmetry.space_group_name_H-M   'P 1'
#
loop_
_entity.id
_entity.type
_entity.pdbx_description
1 polymer ?
#
loop_
_entity_poly.entity_id
_entity_poly.type
_entity_poly.pdbx_seq_one_letter_code
_entity_poly.pdbx_strand_id
1 'polypeptide(L)'
;MPADPYPRAVLDLLAAAGDRPVIEHGTRTVTGAQLLGLVRRLAAGLRAAGLGPGDGIAMMLGVTPEAFAAMIAGYAVGARVVGVRPGLPGAQARHVLRQDIAAIVTDADPAQGALTVAELLETPDDGGPLRLSGRPHDVARLVHTSGSTGTPKGCAQTYAAMDAAWTARPAAWPPAIKELASRLQRYLVFGSLASQVMMEYGVLTLAAGGTMVVADKPAFPDAIVEHRASASVITVPRLYRLVAAQRAAPADLSSLRALMVSGSPVEASRLREARDVLGPVVFHGYGQTETGTISMATPSDVPPSVGFPPDVIDVEIRDPDGVPVPAGTDGELYVRTPAQAIGYWADPGETAEVFAGGWVRTRDLGHFDDDGRLYLVGRTRDVIIVNANLHYAGPIERALAASPDIAEAYVVGAPDEDTGEAVHAFVVPAAGRTPDVGSLRTLVRDRLGDGCVPATITVIDEVPSGPSGKPDKRLLEPPDRTG
;
A
#
# COMPACT_ATOMS: atom_id res chain seq x y z
N MET A 1 21.00 20.60 -18.55
CA MET A 1 21.59 20.00 -17.34
C MET A 1 20.70 18.85 -16.96
N PRO A 2 21.22 17.69 -16.54
CA PRO A 2 20.35 16.67 -15.97
C PRO A 2 19.58 17.29 -14.80
N ALA A 3 18.28 16.98 -14.67
CA ALA A 3 17.48 17.44 -13.54
C ALA A 3 18.11 16.93 -12.25
N ASP A 4 18.10 17.76 -11.18
CA ASP A 4 18.54 17.32 -9.86
C ASP A 4 17.72 16.09 -9.45
N PRO A 5 18.36 15.06 -8.87
CA PRO A 5 17.68 13.82 -8.53
C PRO A 5 16.68 14.01 -7.39
N TYR A 6 15.82 13.00 -7.19
CA TYR A 6 14.98 12.91 -5.99
C TYR A 6 15.83 13.16 -4.71
N PRO A 7 15.37 13.95 -3.74
CA PRO A 7 14.00 14.48 -3.56
C PRO A 7 13.80 15.94 -4.02
N ARG A 8 14.49 16.44 -5.04
CA ARG A 8 14.42 17.84 -5.48
C ARG A 8 12.98 18.35 -5.60
N ALA A 9 12.09 17.62 -6.31
CA ALA A 9 10.71 18.04 -6.49
C ALA A 9 9.97 18.21 -5.15
N VAL A 10 10.24 17.35 -4.17
CA VAL A 10 9.64 17.48 -2.82
C VAL A 10 10.15 18.71 -2.08
N LEU A 11 11.45 19.01 -2.18
CA LEU A 11 12.03 20.21 -1.58
C LEU A 11 11.48 21.49 -2.20
N ASP A 12 11.29 21.50 -3.50
CA ASP A 12 10.69 22.64 -4.23
C ASP A 12 9.23 22.86 -3.82
N LEU A 13 8.47 21.78 -3.60
CA LEU A 13 7.10 21.87 -3.05
C LEU A 13 7.07 22.47 -1.63
N LEU A 14 8.01 22.07 -0.77
CA LEU A 14 8.13 22.63 0.58
C LEU A 14 8.52 24.11 0.55
N ALA A 15 9.47 24.47 -0.31
CA ALA A 15 9.88 25.88 -0.51
C ALA A 15 8.72 26.73 -1.05
N ALA A 16 7.99 26.22 -2.03
CA ALA A 16 6.80 26.91 -2.60
C ALA A 16 5.65 27.03 -1.59
N ALA A 17 5.53 26.08 -0.67
CA ALA A 17 4.52 26.15 0.40
C ALA A 17 4.80 27.30 1.40
N GLY A 18 6.06 27.68 1.62
CA GLY A 18 6.43 28.81 2.49
C GLY A 18 5.79 28.72 3.87
N ASP A 19 5.01 29.74 4.26
CA ASP A 19 4.33 29.81 5.55
C ASP A 19 2.97 29.05 5.57
N ARG A 20 2.58 28.39 4.47
CA ARG A 20 1.37 27.57 4.43
C ARG A 20 1.53 26.34 5.32
N PRO A 21 0.54 25.99 6.15
CA PRO A 21 0.50 24.73 6.88
C PRO A 21 0.62 23.51 5.94
N VAL A 22 1.50 22.59 6.29
CA VAL A 22 1.69 21.33 5.52
C VAL A 22 1.51 20.08 6.37
N ILE A 23 1.74 20.18 7.70
CA ILE A 23 1.48 19.11 8.66
C ILE A 23 0.84 19.68 9.92
N GLU A 24 -0.21 19.03 10.41
CA GLU A 24 -0.78 19.20 11.72
C GLU A 24 -0.57 17.93 12.55
N HIS A 25 -0.06 18.04 13.77
CA HIS A 25 0.17 16.93 14.69
C HIS A 25 -0.19 17.37 16.11
N GLY A 26 -1.28 16.86 16.64
CA GLY A 26 -1.87 17.33 17.89
C GLY A 26 -2.23 18.82 17.80
N THR A 27 -1.69 19.62 18.71
CA THR A 27 -1.86 21.09 18.72
C THR A 27 -0.84 21.83 17.86
N ARG A 28 0.12 21.14 17.29
CA ARG A 28 1.23 21.71 16.54
C ARG A 28 0.93 21.78 15.06
N THR A 29 1.14 22.94 14.48
CA THR A 29 1.08 23.18 13.03
C THR A 29 2.48 23.47 12.50
N VAL A 30 2.89 22.78 11.43
CA VAL A 30 4.20 22.95 10.79
C VAL A 30 4.00 23.45 9.37
N THR A 31 4.68 24.56 9.03
CA THR A 31 4.62 25.15 7.68
C THR A 31 5.64 24.50 6.74
N GLY A 32 5.50 24.78 5.44
CA GLY A 32 6.46 24.30 4.42
C GLY A 32 7.88 24.76 4.72
N ALA A 33 8.07 26.04 5.09
CA ALA A 33 9.37 26.59 5.43
C ALA A 33 9.97 25.91 6.69
N GLN A 34 9.15 25.69 7.71
CA GLN A 34 9.58 24.98 8.92
C GLN A 34 9.98 23.55 8.65
N LEU A 35 9.18 22.82 7.84
CA LEU A 35 9.47 21.44 7.48
C LEU A 35 10.77 21.35 6.63
N LEU A 36 10.97 22.28 5.70
CA LEU A 36 12.21 22.39 4.93
C LEU A 36 13.42 22.66 5.83
N GLY A 37 13.26 23.50 6.86
CA GLY A 37 14.28 23.73 7.88
C GLY A 37 14.64 22.47 8.66
N LEU A 38 13.65 21.66 9.03
CA LEU A 38 13.88 20.35 9.66
C LEU A 38 14.65 19.41 8.72
N VAL A 39 14.29 19.33 7.43
CA VAL A 39 15.02 18.53 6.44
C VAL A 39 16.48 18.94 6.33
N ARG A 40 16.77 20.25 6.30
CA ARG A 40 18.15 20.76 6.22
C ARG A 40 18.98 20.38 7.43
N ARG A 41 18.45 20.60 8.64
CA ARG A 41 19.13 20.25 9.89
C ARG A 41 19.38 18.76 10.00
N LEU A 42 18.37 17.93 9.70
CA LEU A 42 18.52 16.47 9.70
C LEU A 42 19.52 15.98 8.66
N ALA A 43 19.55 16.56 7.46
CA ALA A 43 20.57 16.25 6.46
C ALA A 43 21.99 16.66 6.91
N ALA A 44 22.13 17.79 7.61
CA ALA A 44 23.41 18.20 8.22
C ALA A 44 23.83 17.21 9.32
N GLY A 45 22.91 16.82 10.21
CA GLY A 45 23.15 15.82 11.26
C GLY A 45 23.57 14.46 10.71
N LEU A 46 22.86 13.96 9.68
CA LEU A 46 23.23 12.70 9.03
C LEU A 46 24.65 12.76 8.42
N ARG A 47 25.01 13.87 7.76
CA ARG A 47 26.38 14.07 7.23
C ARG A 47 27.43 14.19 8.34
N ALA A 48 27.10 14.87 9.43
CA ALA A 48 27.99 14.97 10.59
C ALA A 48 28.25 13.62 11.26
N ALA A 49 27.25 12.72 11.21
CA ALA A 49 27.38 11.32 11.62
C ALA A 49 28.13 10.44 10.59
N GLY A 50 28.64 11.02 9.50
CA GLY A 50 29.41 10.31 8.47
C GLY A 50 28.55 9.55 7.45
N LEU A 51 27.24 9.80 7.40
CA LEU A 51 26.32 9.11 6.51
C LEU A 51 26.15 9.86 5.18
N GLY A 52 26.11 9.09 4.09
CA GLY A 52 26.10 9.65 2.74
C GLY A 52 25.63 8.67 1.65
N PRO A 53 26.08 8.89 0.40
CA PRO A 53 25.63 8.11 -0.74
C PRO A 53 25.88 6.62 -0.61
N GLY A 54 24.80 5.83 -0.75
CA GLY A 54 24.83 4.37 -0.72
C GLY A 54 24.72 3.75 0.67
N ASP A 55 24.94 4.51 1.75
CA ASP A 55 24.80 4.01 3.10
C ASP A 55 23.37 3.59 3.39
N GLY A 56 23.17 2.39 3.95
CA GLY A 56 21.87 1.91 4.40
C GLY A 56 21.47 2.59 5.71
N ILE A 57 20.38 3.35 5.73
CA ILE A 57 19.84 3.96 6.95
C ILE A 57 18.49 3.34 7.27
N ALA A 58 18.41 2.59 8.38
CA ALA A 58 17.13 2.07 8.87
C ALA A 58 16.38 3.18 9.62
N MET A 59 15.20 3.54 9.12
CA MET A 59 14.32 4.56 9.71
C MET A 59 13.23 3.87 10.54
N MET A 60 13.38 3.89 11.86
CA MET A 60 12.43 3.34 12.84
C MET A 60 11.64 4.49 13.47
N LEU A 61 10.72 5.08 12.69
CA LEU A 61 10.08 6.34 12.99
C LEU A 61 8.56 6.20 13.07
N GLY A 62 7.94 6.95 13.98
CA GLY A 62 6.50 7.18 14.02
C GLY A 62 6.02 8.06 12.88
N VAL A 63 4.80 8.59 13.01
CA VAL A 63 4.27 9.56 12.05
C VAL A 63 4.28 10.93 12.70
N THR A 64 5.37 11.66 12.52
CA THR A 64 5.59 13.01 13.05
C THR A 64 6.17 13.92 11.95
N PRO A 65 6.11 15.25 12.08
CA PRO A 65 6.77 16.17 11.15
C PRO A 65 8.27 15.91 11.04
N GLU A 66 8.94 15.61 12.15
CA GLU A 66 10.35 15.29 12.21
C GLU A 66 10.68 13.99 11.50
N ALA A 67 9.83 12.97 11.67
CA ALA A 67 9.96 11.69 10.98
C ALA A 67 9.83 11.85 9.46
N PHE A 68 8.83 12.62 8.99
CA PHE A 68 8.68 12.93 7.58
C PHE A 68 9.90 13.66 7.03
N ALA A 69 10.40 14.66 7.78
CA ALA A 69 11.62 15.40 7.42
C ALA A 69 12.86 14.47 7.39
N ALA A 70 12.99 13.53 8.34
CA ALA A 70 14.10 12.58 8.40
C ALA A 70 14.13 11.63 7.18
N MET A 71 12.98 11.16 6.73
CA MET A 71 12.87 10.38 5.49
C MET A 71 13.39 11.17 4.29
N ILE A 72 12.94 12.43 4.14
CA ILE A 72 13.40 13.32 3.04
C ILE A 72 14.90 13.64 3.17
N ALA A 73 15.40 13.86 4.40
CA ALA A 73 16.82 14.13 4.65
C ALA A 73 17.71 12.92 4.28
N GLY A 74 17.27 11.70 4.59
CA GLY A 74 17.94 10.47 4.17
C GLY A 74 18.12 10.40 2.65
N TYR A 75 17.09 10.72 1.89
CA TYR A 75 17.21 10.82 0.43
C TYR A 75 18.10 11.98 -0.01
N ALA A 76 18.05 13.12 0.65
CA ALA A 76 18.90 14.28 0.30
C ALA A 76 20.40 14.01 0.48
N VAL A 77 20.80 13.21 1.46
CA VAL A 77 22.20 12.83 1.65
C VAL A 77 22.64 11.69 0.72
N GLY A 78 21.74 11.12 -0.08
CA GLY A 78 22.05 10.05 -1.04
C GLY A 78 22.01 8.64 -0.43
N ALA A 79 21.48 8.50 0.77
CA ALA A 79 21.42 7.21 1.45
C ALA A 79 20.40 6.26 0.85
N ARG A 80 20.56 4.96 1.10
CA ARG A 80 19.55 3.94 0.91
C ARG A 80 18.64 3.90 2.14
N VAL A 81 17.47 4.50 2.04
CA VAL A 81 16.50 4.56 3.15
C VAL A 81 15.74 3.24 3.27
N VAL A 82 15.79 2.64 4.45
CA VAL A 82 15.12 1.38 4.77
C VAL A 82 14.06 1.64 5.84
N GLY A 83 12.79 1.65 5.43
CA GLY A 83 11.68 1.87 6.34
C GLY A 83 11.48 0.65 7.25
N VAL A 84 11.54 0.85 8.56
CA VAL A 84 11.27 -0.18 9.57
C VAL A 84 10.05 0.25 10.37
N ARG A 85 9.00 -0.57 10.33
CA ARG A 85 7.77 -0.27 11.06
C ARG A 85 8.00 -0.37 12.56
N PRO A 86 7.56 0.60 13.38
CA PRO A 86 7.52 0.46 14.83
C PRO A 86 6.68 -0.77 15.22
N GLY A 87 7.18 -1.56 16.18
CA GLY A 87 6.50 -2.77 16.64
C GLY A 87 6.65 -4.00 15.73
N LEU A 88 7.55 -3.97 14.75
CA LEU A 88 7.87 -5.15 13.94
C LEU A 88 8.41 -6.28 14.84
N PRO A 89 7.95 -7.55 14.68
CA PRO A 89 8.44 -8.68 15.48
C PRO A 89 9.97 -8.79 15.44
N GLY A 90 10.60 -9.06 16.59
CA GLY A 90 12.05 -8.99 16.75
C GLY A 90 12.86 -9.83 15.74
N ALA A 91 12.35 -10.99 15.29
CA ALA A 91 13.01 -11.79 14.26
C ALA A 91 13.02 -11.09 12.90
N GLN A 92 11.91 -10.45 12.53
CA GLN A 92 11.78 -9.72 11.27
C GLN A 92 12.55 -8.40 11.31
N ALA A 93 12.52 -7.67 12.44
CA ALA A 93 13.35 -6.49 12.63
C ALA A 93 14.84 -6.83 12.47
N ARG A 94 15.32 -7.92 13.10
CA ARG A 94 16.70 -8.39 12.91
C ARG A 94 17.02 -8.77 11.47
N HIS A 95 16.08 -9.37 10.75
CA HIS A 95 16.28 -9.70 9.33
C HIS A 95 16.49 -8.43 8.50
N VAL A 96 15.63 -7.41 8.67
CA VAL A 96 15.74 -6.12 7.98
C VAL A 96 17.04 -5.41 8.35
N LEU A 97 17.40 -5.37 9.63
CA LEU A 97 18.59 -4.66 10.12
C LEU A 97 19.93 -5.35 9.75
N ARG A 98 19.90 -6.61 9.27
CA ARG A 98 21.10 -7.29 8.73
C ARG A 98 21.37 -6.98 7.26
N GLN A 99 20.53 -6.19 6.60
CA GLN A 99 20.62 -5.89 5.17
C GLN A 99 21.54 -4.71 4.86
N ASP A 100 22.80 -4.78 5.30
CA ASP A 100 23.81 -3.75 5.04
C ASP A 100 23.36 -2.35 5.53
N ILE A 101 23.05 -2.26 6.83
CA ILE A 101 22.63 -1.05 7.51
C ILE A 101 23.84 -0.41 8.21
N ALA A 102 24.17 0.82 7.80
CA ALA A 102 25.23 1.63 8.39
C ALA A 102 24.77 2.34 9.68
N ALA A 103 23.51 2.74 9.75
CA ALA A 103 22.94 3.41 10.93
C ALA A 103 21.44 3.12 11.09
N ILE A 104 20.99 3.21 12.35
CA ILE A 104 19.55 3.21 12.70
C ILE A 104 19.21 4.62 13.18
N VAL A 105 18.13 5.19 12.64
CA VAL A 105 17.54 6.46 13.10
C VAL A 105 16.20 6.19 13.73
N THR A 106 15.97 6.70 14.94
CA THR A 106 14.75 6.50 15.72
C THR A 106 14.26 7.80 16.36
N ASP A 107 12.95 7.88 16.62
CA ASP A 107 12.30 8.93 17.42
C ASP A 107 11.88 8.41 18.82
N ALA A 108 12.12 7.14 19.12
CA ALA A 108 11.93 6.53 20.42
C ALA A 108 13.25 6.48 21.23
N ASP A 109 13.17 6.00 22.49
CA ASP A 109 14.35 5.75 23.28
C ASP A 109 15.34 4.85 22.54
N PRO A 110 16.59 5.27 22.34
CA PRO A 110 17.51 4.59 21.45
C PRO A 110 17.91 3.23 22.03
N ALA A 111 17.79 2.18 21.21
CA ALA A 111 18.57 0.98 21.41
C ALA A 111 20.05 1.36 21.27
N GLN A 112 20.94 0.66 21.98
CA GLN A 112 22.37 0.95 22.01
C GLN A 112 22.94 1.11 20.59
N GLY A 113 23.46 2.31 20.27
CA GLY A 113 24.08 2.64 18.99
C GLY A 113 23.13 3.20 17.91
N ALA A 114 21.86 3.46 18.21
CA ALA A 114 20.96 4.17 17.30
C ALA A 114 21.12 5.70 17.44
N LEU A 115 20.99 6.42 16.33
CA LEU A 115 20.92 7.87 16.28
C LEU A 115 19.48 8.31 16.55
N THR A 116 19.26 9.27 17.42
CA THR A 116 17.94 9.85 17.61
C THR A 116 17.70 11.02 16.68
N VAL A 117 16.46 11.23 16.29
CA VAL A 117 16.04 12.42 15.53
C VAL A 117 16.39 13.70 16.32
N ALA A 118 16.29 13.68 17.64
CA ALA A 118 16.65 14.81 18.51
C ALA A 118 18.14 15.17 18.41
N GLU A 119 19.04 14.17 18.54
CA GLU A 119 20.50 14.37 18.39
C GLU A 119 20.87 14.89 17.01
N LEU A 120 20.28 14.36 15.95
CA LEU A 120 20.52 14.83 14.58
C LEU A 120 20.09 16.31 14.40
N LEU A 121 19.03 16.74 15.08
CA LEU A 121 18.55 18.12 15.05
C LEU A 121 19.42 19.11 15.89
N GLU A 122 20.35 18.65 16.71
CA GLU A 122 21.33 19.52 17.41
C GLU A 122 22.35 20.12 16.44
N THR A 123 22.57 19.47 15.30
CA THR A 123 23.50 19.99 14.27
C THR A 123 22.89 21.24 13.61
N PRO A 124 23.58 22.39 13.65
CA PRO A 124 23.07 23.59 13.00
C PRO A 124 23.07 23.45 11.48
N ASP A 125 22.04 24.02 10.83
CA ASP A 125 22.04 24.24 9.38
C ASP A 125 23.07 25.34 9.06
N ASP A 126 23.96 25.12 8.08
CA ASP A 126 24.93 26.07 7.63
C ASP A 126 24.35 27.23 6.81
N GLY A 127 23.01 27.22 6.59
CA GLY A 127 22.30 28.22 5.80
C GLY A 127 22.57 28.15 4.28
N GLY A 128 23.44 27.24 3.85
CA GLY A 128 23.75 27.03 2.45
C GLY A 128 22.66 26.28 1.68
N PRO A 129 22.76 26.17 0.34
CA PRO A 129 21.84 25.36 -0.45
C PRO A 129 21.99 23.88 -0.08
N LEU A 130 20.87 23.19 0.16
CA LEU A 130 20.86 21.75 0.45
C LEU A 130 21.42 20.99 -0.78
N ARG A 131 22.58 20.38 -0.61
CA ARG A 131 23.19 19.55 -1.66
C ARG A 131 22.51 18.19 -1.71
N LEU A 132 22.09 17.76 -2.90
CA LEU A 132 21.57 16.41 -3.15
C LEU A 132 22.74 15.52 -3.58
N SER A 133 22.88 14.37 -2.92
CA SER A 133 24.03 13.48 -3.12
C SER A 133 23.62 12.14 -3.76
N GLY A 134 22.32 11.86 -3.94
CA GLY A 134 21.84 10.65 -4.60
C GLY A 134 22.18 10.61 -6.08
N ARG A 135 22.57 9.43 -6.58
CA ARG A 135 22.82 9.24 -8.02
C ARG A 135 21.64 8.49 -8.63
N PRO A 136 21.28 8.74 -9.91
CA PRO A 136 20.11 8.14 -10.53
C PRO A 136 20.00 6.61 -10.40
N HIS A 137 21.10 5.90 -10.50
CA HIS A 137 21.16 4.42 -10.49
C HIS A 137 21.38 3.82 -9.10
N ASP A 138 21.68 4.63 -8.08
CA ASP A 138 21.82 4.16 -6.70
C ASP A 138 20.44 3.75 -6.17
N VAL A 139 20.40 2.72 -5.30
CA VAL A 139 19.19 2.35 -4.60
C VAL A 139 18.87 3.42 -3.57
N ALA A 140 17.72 4.07 -3.71
CA ALA A 140 17.25 5.12 -2.83
C ALA A 140 16.45 4.56 -1.64
N ARG A 141 15.64 3.53 -1.89
CA ARG A 141 14.85 2.93 -0.80
C ARG A 141 14.71 1.41 -0.92
N LEU A 142 14.55 0.78 0.25
CA LEU A 142 14.05 -0.58 0.36
C LEU A 142 12.68 -0.56 1.06
N VAL A 143 11.69 -1.13 0.40
CA VAL A 143 10.35 -1.34 0.98
C VAL A 143 10.15 -2.83 1.19
N HIS A 144 9.92 -3.24 2.44
CA HIS A 144 9.76 -4.65 2.76
C HIS A 144 8.33 -5.12 2.49
N THR A 145 8.23 -6.16 1.67
CA THR A 145 6.98 -6.87 1.40
C THR A 145 6.92 -8.16 2.22
N SER A 146 5.71 -8.64 2.51
CA SER A 146 5.53 -9.97 3.08
C SER A 146 5.88 -11.01 2.02
N GLY A 147 7.12 -11.50 2.02
CA GLY A 147 7.56 -12.56 1.10
C GLY A 147 6.69 -13.81 1.22
N SER A 148 6.55 -14.57 0.12
CA SER A 148 5.82 -15.85 0.08
C SER A 148 6.38 -16.91 1.04
N THR A 149 7.65 -16.76 1.42
CA THR A 149 8.38 -17.66 2.34
C THR A 149 8.30 -17.24 3.80
N GLY A 150 7.52 -16.20 4.15
CA GLY A 150 7.44 -15.65 5.51
C GLY A 150 8.56 -14.66 5.87
N THR A 151 9.65 -14.65 5.11
CA THR A 151 10.75 -13.69 5.28
C THR A 151 10.47 -12.43 4.47
N PRO A 152 10.50 -11.23 5.08
CA PRO A 152 10.29 -9.97 4.34
C PRO A 152 11.34 -9.78 3.25
N LYS A 153 10.90 -9.45 2.01
CA LYS A 153 11.79 -9.14 0.89
C LYS A 153 11.90 -7.64 0.72
N GLY A 154 13.13 -7.13 0.64
CA GLY A 154 13.40 -5.71 0.40
C GLY A 154 13.28 -5.36 -1.09
N CYS A 155 12.19 -4.76 -1.50
CA CYS A 155 11.99 -4.28 -2.86
C CYS A 155 12.82 -3.00 -3.07
N ALA A 156 13.73 -3.01 -4.06
CA ALA A 156 14.74 -1.96 -4.26
C ALA A 156 14.33 -0.98 -5.34
N GLN A 157 14.14 0.28 -4.98
CA GLN A 157 13.89 1.38 -5.92
C GLN A 157 15.08 2.33 -5.99
N THR A 158 15.44 2.74 -7.21
CA THR A 158 16.50 3.70 -7.46
C THR A 158 16.02 5.14 -7.31
N TYR A 159 16.98 6.09 -7.19
CA TYR A 159 16.67 7.52 -7.24
C TYR A 159 15.97 7.92 -8.53
N ALA A 160 16.37 7.34 -9.67
CA ALA A 160 15.71 7.59 -10.96
C ALA A 160 14.26 7.11 -10.96
N ALA A 161 13.97 5.92 -10.42
CA ALA A 161 12.62 5.39 -10.31
C ALA A 161 11.74 6.25 -9.40
N MET A 162 12.28 6.70 -8.26
CA MET A 162 11.55 7.61 -7.37
C MET A 162 11.31 8.98 -8.00
N ASP A 163 12.26 9.48 -8.79
CA ASP A 163 12.11 10.75 -9.53
C ASP A 163 11.10 10.62 -10.68
N ALA A 164 11.02 9.45 -11.31
CA ALA A 164 10.02 9.17 -12.34
C ALA A 164 8.59 9.02 -11.78
N ALA A 165 8.45 8.76 -10.48
CA ALA A 165 7.13 8.71 -9.83
C ALA A 165 6.44 10.07 -9.92
N TRP A 166 5.17 10.04 -10.32
CA TRP A 166 4.36 11.24 -10.59
C TRP A 166 3.95 12.05 -9.36
N THR A 167 4.08 11.50 -8.15
CA THR A 167 3.49 12.06 -6.92
C THR A 167 3.84 13.52 -6.65
N ALA A 168 5.11 13.90 -6.84
CA ALA A 168 5.59 15.27 -6.63
C ALA A 168 5.45 16.19 -7.86
N ARG A 169 4.83 15.71 -8.96
CA ARG A 169 4.81 16.42 -10.25
C ARG A 169 3.39 16.60 -10.77
N PRO A 170 2.65 17.65 -10.37
CA PRO A 170 1.25 17.86 -10.77
C PRO A 170 1.00 17.83 -12.28
N ALA A 171 1.96 18.28 -13.09
CA ALA A 171 1.84 18.27 -14.55
C ALA A 171 1.80 16.85 -15.15
N ALA A 172 2.35 15.85 -14.45
CA ALA A 172 2.39 14.46 -14.88
C ALA A 172 1.26 13.61 -14.27
N TRP A 173 0.35 14.19 -13.49
CA TRP A 173 -0.72 13.40 -12.88
C TRP A 173 -1.69 12.83 -13.91
N PRO A 174 -1.96 11.52 -13.86
CA PRO A 174 -3.05 10.91 -14.60
C PRO A 174 -4.42 11.49 -14.20
N PRO A 175 -5.46 11.36 -15.04
CA PRO A 175 -6.79 11.92 -14.74
C PRO A 175 -7.35 11.53 -13.38
N ALA A 176 -7.31 10.24 -13.01
CA ALA A 176 -7.79 9.75 -11.72
C ALA A 176 -7.01 10.37 -10.55
N ILE A 177 -5.70 10.56 -10.69
CA ILE A 177 -4.86 11.20 -9.68
C ILE A 177 -5.14 12.70 -9.58
N LYS A 178 -5.39 13.39 -10.70
CA LYS A 178 -5.83 14.80 -10.69
C LYS A 178 -7.15 14.97 -9.94
N GLU A 179 -8.10 14.08 -10.18
CA GLU A 179 -9.38 14.08 -9.47
C GLU A 179 -9.18 13.84 -7.97
N LEU A 180 -8.43 12.82 -7.59
CA LEU A 180 -8.11 12.53 -6.19
C LEU A 180 -7.38 13.70 -5.52
N ALA A 181 -6.34 14.25 -6.17
CA ALA A 181 -5.54 15.36 -5.64
C ALA A 181 -6.40 16.61 -5.37
N SER A 182 -7.40 16.88 -6.20
CA SER A 182 -8.35 18.00 -5.97
C SER A 182 -9.16 17.87 -4.68
N ARG A 183 -9.15 16.70 -4.04
CA ARG A 183 -9.88 16.37 -2.80
C ARG A 183 -9.00 16.25 -1.57
N LEU A 184 -7.66 16.39 -1.71
CA LEU A 184 -6.65 16.22 -0.64
C LEU A 184 -6.40 17.51 0.16
N GLN A 185 -7.45 18.23 0.58
CA GLN A 185 -7.27 19.47 1.37
C GLN A 185 -6.73 19.17 2.77
N ARG A 186 -7.29 18.12 3.43
CA ARG A 186 -6.91 17.67 4.77
C ARG A 186 -6.78 16.15 4.76
N TYR A 187 -5.56 15.67 4.53
CA TYR A 187 -5.26 14.23 4.41
C TYR A 187 -4.94 13.64 5.78
N LEU A 188 -5.81 12.75 6.29
CA LEU A 188 -5.63 12.03 7.54
C LEU A 188 -4.58 10.93 7.38
N VAL A 189 -3.42 11.13 8.01
CA VAL A 189 -2.27 10.23 7.98
C VAL A 189 -2.16 9.44 9.28
N PHE A 190 -1.95 8.14 9.18
CA PHE A 190 -1.75 7.27 10.34
C PHE A 190 -0.91 6.03 9.92
N GLY A 191 -0.53 5.22 10.90
CA GLY A 191 0.20 3.97 10.65
C GLY A 191 1.71 4.17 10.63
N SER A 192 2.38 4.13 9.48
CA SER A 192 3.84 4.20 9.41
C SER A 192 4.33 4.84 8.11
N LEU A 193 5.32 5.73 8.22
CA LEU A 193 6.03 6.30 7.06
C LEU A 193 6.96 5.28 6.37
N ALA A 194 7.19 4.10 6.97
CA ALA A 194 7.82 2.97 6.28
C ALA A 194 6.94 2.40 5.16
N SER A 195 5.63 2.72 5.16
CA SER A 195 4.73 2.37 4.07
C SER A 195 4.98 3.29 2.86
N GLN A 196 5.24 2.68 1.71
CA GLN A 196 5.36 3.40 0.44
C GLN A 196 4.14 4.30 0.19
N VAL A 197 2.94 3.75 0.36
CA VAL A 197 1.67 4.45 0.11
C VAL A 197 1.53 5.68 1.03
N MET A 198 1.85 5.56 2.33
CA MET A 198 1.74 6.69 3.25
C MET A 198 2.67 7.85 2.86
N MET A 199 3.92 7.55 2.49
CA MET A 199 4.87 8.56 2.00
C MET A 199 4.42 9.19 0.67
N GLU A 200 3.99 8.39 -0.29
CA GLU A 200 3.57 8.86 -1.61
C GLU A 200 2.34 9.77 -1.52
N TYR A 201 1.34 9.40 -0.72
CA TYR A 201 0.14 10.23 -0.52
C TYR A 201 0.41 11.47 0.34
N GLY A 202 1.40 11.42 1.24
CA GLY A 202 1.92 12.62 1.92
C GLY A 202 2.51 13.61 0.92
N VAL A 203 3.39 13.14 0.02
CA VAL A 203 3.97 13.98 -1.05
C VAL A 203 2.90 14.48 -2.02
N LEU A 204 1.95 13.62 -2.41
CA LEU A 204 0.82 14.01 -3.27
C LEU A 204 -0.03 15.13 -2.63
N THR A 205 -0.27 15.02 -1.30
CA THR A 205 -0.99 16.06 -0.56
C THR A 205 -0.25 17.40 -0.57
N LEU A 206 1.08 17.39 -0.36
CA LEU A 206 1.90 18.60 -0.49
C LEU A 206 1.80 19.22 -1.88
N ALA A 207 1.90 18.38 -2.92
CA ALA A 207 1.83 18.81 -4.32
C ALA A 207 0.46 19.33 -4.70
N ALA A 208 -0.61 18.81 -4.10
CA ALA A 208 -1.99 19.28 -4.23
C ALA A 208 -2.29 20.57 -3.44
N GLY A 209 -1.34 21.06 -2.65
CA GLY A 209 -1.54 22.23 -1.80
C GLY A 209 -2.31 21.95 -0.51
N GLY A 210 -2.49 20.69 -0.14
CA GLY A 210 -3.18 20.26 1.08
C GLY A 210 -2.29 20.20 2.33
N THR A 211 -2.89 19.79 3.44
CA THR A 211 -2.25 19.62 4.74
C THR A 211 -2.40 18.18 5.21
N MET A 212 -1.32 17.54 5.61
CA MET A 212 -1.33 16.25 6.29
C MET A 212 -1.78 16.44 7.74
N VAL A 213 -2.76 15.68 8.19
CA VAL A 213 -3.25 15.69 9.58
C VAL A 213 -2.89 14.35 10.20
N VAL A 214 -2.00 14.35 11.17
CA VAL A 214 -1.51 13.14 11.81
C VAL A 214 -2.45 12.74 12.94
N ALA A 215 -2.87 11.47 12.94
CA ALA A 215 -3.67 10.89 14.00
C ALA A 215 -3.05 9.57 14.48
N ASP A 216 -2.96 9.43 15.80
CA ASP A 216 -2.52 8.18 16.44
C ASP A 216 -3.70 7.21 16.56
N LYS A 217 -3.57 6.04 15.88
CA LYS A 217 -4.57 4.95 15.93
C LYS A 217 -6.02 5.43 15.73
N PRO A 218 -6.33 6.12 14.61
CA PRO A 218 -7.64 6.73 14.41
C PRO A 218 -8.76 5.67 14.39
N ALA A 219 -9.81 5.92 15.16
CA ALA A 219 -11.09 5.23 15.05
C ALA A 219 -11.94 5.93 13.97
N PHE A 220 -12.54 5.16 13.07
CA PHE A 220 -13.44 5.68 12.04
C PHE A 220 -14.88 5.32 12.40
N PRO A 221 -15.84 6.24 12.27
CA PRO A 221 -15.80 7.54 11.60
C PRO A 221 -15.25 8.71 12.43
N ASP A 222 -15.08 8.57 13.75
CA ASP A 222 -14.82 9.68 14.69
C ASP A 222 -13.60 10.54 14.29
N ALA A 223 -12.51 9.92 13.84
CA ALA A 223 -11.33 10.66 13.42
C ALA A 223 -11.57 11.54 12.18
N ILE A 224 -12.51 11.17 11.30
CA ILE A 224 -12.89 12.02 10.15
C ILE A 224 -13.57 13.29 10.66
N VAL A 225 -14.48 13.13 11.62
CA VAL A 225 -15.23 14.24 12.23
C VAL A 225 -14.28 15.15 13.02
N GLU A 226 -13.51 14.58 13.95
CA GLU A 226 -12.59 15.29 14.84
C GLU A 226 -11.60 16.15 14.07
N HIS A 227 -10.96 15.55 13.07
CA HIS A 227 -9.92 16.21 12.28
C HIS A 227 -10.47 16.94 11.06
N ARG A 228 -11.79 16.91 10.80
CA ARG A 228 -12.41 17.43 9.59
C ARG A 228 -11.68 16.96 8.34
N ALA A 229 -11.31 15.67 8.34
CA ALA A 229 -10.52 15.09 7.27
C ALA A 229 -11.29 15.10 5.94
N SER A 230 -10.64 15.59 4.88
CA SER A 230 -11.22 15.52 3.52
C SER A 230 -10.84 14.23 2.81
N ALA A 231 -9.72 13.60 3.20
CA ALA A 231 -9.24 12.38 2.56
C ALA A 231 -8.46 11.49 3.52
N SER A 232 -8.42 10.20 3.20
CA SER A 232 -7.52 9.22 3.83
C SER A 232 -7.24 8.04 2.89
N VAL A 233 -6.21 7.27 3.22
CA VAL A 233 -5.92 5.97 2.61
C VAL A 233 -6.28 4.88 3.60
N ILE A 234 -7.14 3.97 3.20
CA ILE A 234 -7.63 2.89 4.06
C ILE A 234 -7.59 1.53 3.36
N THR A 235 -7.59 0.47 4.15
CA THR A 235 -7.72 -0.90 3.63
C THR A 235 -9.19 -1.26 3.38
N VAL A 236 -9.44 -2.30 2.59
CA VAL A 236 -10.80 -2.81 2.31
C VAL A 236 -11.56 -3.18 3.59
N PRO A 237 -10.98 -3.93 4.57
CA PRO A 237 -11.68 -4.18 5.83
C PRO A 237 -12.06 -2.91 6.60
N ARG A 238 -11.21 -1.87 6.54
CA ARG A 238 -11.54 -0.60 7.21
C ARG A 238 -12.68 0.14 6.50
N LEU A 239 -12.77 0.06 5.17
CA LEU A 239 -13.91 0.57 4.42
C LEU A 239 -15.22 -0.09 4.87
N TYR A 240 -15.23 -1.43 4.97
CA TYR A 240 -16.42 -2.17 5.38
C TYR A 240 -16.86 -1.80 6.80
N ARG A 241 -15.91 -1.69 7.75
CA ARG A 241 -16.20 -1.25 9.11
C ARG A 241 -16.74 0.18 9.16
N LEU A 242 -16.18 1.09 8.36
CA LEU A 242 -16.67 2.48 8.27
C LEU A 242 -18.11 2.53 7.75
N VAL A 243 -18.43 1.79 6.68
CA VAL A 243 -19.80 1.72 6.12
C VAL A 243 -20.77 1.15 7.15
N ALA A 244 -20.41 0.07 7.84
CA ALA A 244 -21.24 -0.53 8.89
C ALA A 244 -21.46 0.43 10.06
N ALA A 245 -20.42 1.11 10.55
CA ALA A 245 -20.52 2.10 11.62
C ALA A 245 -21.41 3.28 11.23
N GLN A 246 -21.25 3.80 10.00
CA GLN A 246 -22.05 4.92 9.50
C GLN A 246 -23.54 4.55 9.33
N ARG A 247 -23.85 3.30 9.02
CA ARG A 247 -25.26 2.82 9.01
C ARG A 247 -25.85 2.68 10.40
N ALA A 248 -25.07 2.17 11.35
CA ALA A 248 -25.53 1.94 12.72
C ALA A 248 -25.72 3.24 13.51
N ALA A 249 -24.80 4.19 13.35
CA ALA A 249 -24.81 5.48 14.03
C ALA A 249 -24.22 6.55 13.08
N PRO A 250 -25.07 7.23 12.28
CA PRO A 250 -24.59 8.23 11.32
C PRO A 250 -23.83 9.37 12.00
N ALA A 251 -22.59 9.60 11.56
CA ALA A 251 -21.74 10.72 11.93
C ALA A 251 -21.72 11.79 10.82
N ASP A 252 -21.36 13.02 11.14
CA ASP A 252 -21.19 14.07 10.13
C ASP A 252 -19.89 13.88 9.34
N LEU A 253 -20.00 13.24 8.18
CA LEU A 253 -18.90 13.04 7.24
C LEU A 253 -18.86 14.09 6.12
N SER A 254 -19.49 15.23 6.29
CA SER A 254 -19.58 16.29 5.24
C SER A 254 -18.22 16.84 4.79
N SER A 255 -17.17 16.68 5.61
CA SER A 255 -15.80 17.04 5.24
C SER A 255 -15.14 16.01 4.28
N LEU A 256 -15.58 14.73 4.32
CA LEU A 256 -14.97 13.66 3.56
C LEU A 256 -15.23 13.81 2.06
N ARG A 257 -14.17 13.76 1.26
CA ARG A 257 -14.20 13.91 -0.21
C ARG A 257 -13.55 12.74 -0.93
N ALA A 258 -12.58 12.07 -0.29
CA ALA A 258 -11.87 10.95 -0.89
C ALA A 258 -11.45 9.91 0.14
N LEU A 259 -11.69 8.65 -0.20
CA LEU A 259 -11.10 7.49 0.46
C LEU A 259 -10.39 6.67 -0.63
N MET A 260 -9.06 6.69 -0.61
CA MET A 260 -8.30 5.76 -1.44
C MET A 260 -8.25 4.41 -0.75
N VAL A 261 -8.80 3.41 -1.41
CA VAL A 261 -8.89 2.04 -0.91
C VAL A 261 -8.00 1.14 -1.76
N SER A 262 -7.14 0.36 -1.13
CA SER A 262 -6.23 -0.55 -1.83
C SER A 262 -5.81 -1.73 -0.95
N GLY A 263 -5.04 -2.64 -1.53
CA GLY A 263 -4.39 -3.77 -0.84
C GLY A 263 -5.12 -5.10 -1.00
N SER A 264 -6.37 -5.10 -1.41
CA SER A 264 -7.11 -6.28 -1.83
C SER A 264 -8.27 -5.90 -2.76
N PRO A 265 -8.78 -6.84 -3.58
CA PRO A 265 -9.96 -6.60 -4.40
C PRO A 265 -11.17 -6.25 -3.54
N VAL A 266 -12.03 -5.37 -4.05
CA VAL A 266 -13.31 -5.03 -3.42
C VAL A 266 -14.44 -5.63 -4.24
N GLU A 267 -15.39 -6.26 -3.57
CA GLU A 267 -16.58 -6.81 -4.22
C GLU A 267 -17.49 -5.68 -4.72
N ALA A 268 -18.08 -5.86 -5.92
CA ALA A 268 -18.86 -4.81 -6.60
C ALA A 268 -20.07 -4.31 -5.80
N SER A 269 -20.78 -5.20 -5.08
CA SER A 269 -21.92 -4.80 -4.24
C SER A 269 -21.46 -3.95 -3.06
N ARG A 270 -20.28 -4.23 -2.50
CA ARG A 270 -19.68 -3.47 -1.40
C ARG A 270 -19.23 -2.07 -1.82
N LEU A 271 -18.70 -1.93 -3.04
CA LEU A 271 -18.39 -0.60 -3.58
C LEU A 271 -19.66 0.23 -3.81
N ARG A 272 -20.74 -0.40 -4.33
CA ARG A 272 -22.05 0.26 -4.47
C ARG A 272 -22.59 0.68 -3.10
N GLU A 273 -22.57 -0.24 -2.12
CA GLU A 273 -22.99 0.03 -0.74
C GLU A 273 -22.22 1.19 -0.12
N ALA A 274 -20.88 1.21 -0.28
CA ALA A 274 -20.05 2.30 0.21
C ALA A 274 -20.41 3.64 -0.46
N ARG A 275 -20.71 3.64 -1.77
CA ARG A 275 -21.17 4.83 -2.49
C ARG A 275 -22.53 5.32 -1.99
N ASP A 276 -23.46 4.42 -1.69
CA ASP A 276 -24.80 4.77 -1.21
C ASP A 276 -24.73 5.38 0.20
N VAL A 277 -23.82 4.89 1.06
CA VAL A 277 -23.69 5.32 2.45
C VAL A 277 -22.78 6.54 2.62
N LEU A 278 -21.65 6.59 1.90
CA LEU A 278 -20.61 7.61 2.07
C LEU A 278 -20.63 8.67 0.95
N GLY A 279 -21.42 8.46 -0.09
CA GLY A 279 -21.37 9.27 -1.31
C GLY A 279 -20.23 8.89 -2.26
N PRO A 280 -19.98 9.68 -3.33
CA PRO A 280 -18.99 9.38 -4.35
C PRO A 280 -17.56 9.75 -3.88
N VAL A 281 -17.08 9.09 -2.82
CA VAL A 281 -15.78 9.38 -2.19
C VAL A 281 -14.74 8.28 -2.35
N VAL A 282 -15.14 7.06 -2.79
CA VAL A 282 -14.24 5.90 -2.85
C VAL A 282 -13.47 5.89 -4.16
N PHE A 283 -12.15 5.91 -4.06
CA PHE A 283 -11.18 5.63 -5.13
C PHE A 283 -10.60 4.25 -4.89
N HIS A 284 -10.62 3.37 -5.88
CA HIS A 284 -10.10 2.01 -5.75
C HIS A 284 -8.78 1.88 -6.51
N GLY A 285 -7.66 1.89 -5.77
CA GLY A 285 -6.31 1.83 -6.32
C GLY A 285 -5.77 0.41 -6.42
N TYR A 286 -5.15 0.09 -7.54
CA TYR A 286 -4.37 -1.12 -7.74
C TYR A 286 -2.89 -0.79 -7.96
N GLY A 287 -2.03 -1.53 -7.30
CA GLY A 287 -0.59 -1.42 -7.41
C GLY A 287 0.14 -2.35 -6.47
N GLN A 288 1.44 -2.47 -6.68
CA GLN A 288 2.34 -3.30 -5.88
C GLN A 288 3.56 -2.49 -5.47
N THR A 289 4.31 -2.98 -4.50
CA THR A 289 5.57 -2.35 -4.08
C THR A 289 6.59 -2.32 -5.23
N GLU A 290 6.54 -3.33 -6.07
CA GLU A 290 7.42 -3.56 -7.21
C GLU A 290 7.19 -2.55 -8.36
N THR A 291 5.97 -2.07 -8.50
CA THR A 291 5.56 -1.19 -9.63
C THR A 291 5.10 0.21 -9.21
N GLY A 292 4.75 0.40 -7.93
CA GLY A 292 3.94 1.54 -7.51
C GLY A 292 2.47 1.39 -7.94
N THR A 293 1.74 2.50 -8.05
CA THR A 293 0.34 2.52 -8.49
C THR A 293 0.27 2.20 -10.00
N ILE A 294 -0.46 1.15 -10.35
CA ILE A 294 -0.68 0.70 -11.74
C ILE A 294 -1.92 1.36 -12.33
N SER A 295 -3.02 1.36 -11.59
CA SER A 295 -4.28 1.99 -12.02
C SER A 295 -5.11 2.44 -10.82
N MET A 296 -6.12 3.28 -11.07
CA MET A 296 -7.03 3.77 -10.06
C MET A 296 -8.40 4.02 -10.66
N ALA A 297 -9.41 3.36 -10.11
CA ALA A 297 -10.80 3.70 -10.39
C ALA A 297 -11.23 4.89 -9.53
N THR A 298 -11.98 5.79 -10.15
CA THR A 298 -12.62 6.95 -9.51
C THR A 298 -14.01 6.58 -8.99
N PRO A 299 -14.67 7.44 -8.21
CA PRO A 299 -16.05 7.18 -7.77
C PRO A 299 -17.08 7.08 -8.91
N SER A 300 -16.74 7.53 -10.12
CA SER A 300 -17.61 7.46 -11.30
C SER A 300 -17.42 6.19 -12.14
N ASP A 301 -16.36 5.42 -11.88
CA ASP A 301 -16.08 4.20 -12.63
C ASP A 301 -17.03 3.05 -12.25
N VAL A 302 -17.13 2.08 -13.16
CA VAL A 302 -18.00 0.90 -13.00
C VAL A 302 -17.32 -0.11 -12.05
N PRO A 303 -17.93 -0.44 -10.89
CA PRO A 303 -17.41 -1.49 -10.02
C PRO A 303 -17.51 -2.88 -10.67
N PRO A 304 -16.53 -3.80 -10.44
CA PRO A 304 -15.39 -3.69 -9.55
C PRO A 304 -14.07 -3.32 -10.25
N SER A 305 -14.11 -2.55 -11.37
CA SER A 305 -12.89 -2.19 -12.07
C SER A 305 -11.90 -1.46 -11.15
N VAL A 306 -10.62 -1.55 -11.46
CA VAL A 306 -9.56 -0.77 -10.83
C VAL A 306 -9.13 0.41 -11.71
N GLY A 307 -9.98 0.82 -12.66
CA GLY A 307 -9.79 1.96 -13.54
C GLY A 307 -8.85 1.67 -14.70
N PHE A 308 -8.26 2.73 -15.22
CA PHE A 308 -7.38 2.71 -16.39
C PHE A 308 -5.92 2.87 -15.98
N PRO A 309 -4.99 2.00 -16.45
CA PRO A 309 -3.57 2.31 -16.37
C PRO A 309 -3.27 3.61 -17.12
N PRO A 310 -2.45 4.52 -16.58
CA PRO A 310 -1.98 5.69 -17.30
C PRO A 310 -1.08 5.32 -18.50
N ASP A 311 -1.04 6.16 -19.55
CA ASP A 311 -0.25 5.93 -20.78
C ASP A 311 1.26 5.70 -20.53
N VAL A 312 1.77 6.14 -19.38
CA VAL A 312 3.18 5.94 -19.00
C VAL A 312 3.45 4.54 -18.42
N ILE A 313 2.40 3.73 -18.23
CA ILE A 313 2.47 2.39 -17.67
C ILE A 313 1.99 1.39 -18.72
N ASP A 314 2.89 0.54 -19.19
CA ASP A 314 2.52 -0.58 -20.05
C ASP A 314 1.99 -1.71 -19.18
N VAL A 315 0.85 -2.26 -19.53
CA VAL A 315 0.27 -3.46 -18.92
C VAL A 315 -0.07 -4.46 -20.01
N GLU A 316 0.46 -5.66 -19.90
CA GLU A 316 0.10 -6.81 -20.73
C GLU A 316 -0.58 -7.87 -19.87
N ILE A 317 -1.62 -8.47 -20.42
CA ILE A 317 -2.25 -9.68 -19.88
C ILE A 317 -1.73 -10.84 -20.69
N ARG A 318 -1.11 -11.85 -20.03
CA ARG A 318 -0.49 -12.98 -20.71
C ARG A 318 -1.06 -14.31 -20.23
N ASP A 319 -1.14 -15.26 -21.17
CA ASP A 319 -1.46 -16.65 -20.87
C ASP A 319 -0.30 -17.38 -20.14
N PRO A 320 -0.46 -18.65 -19.73
CA PRO A 320 0.60 -19.45 -19.11
C PRO A 320 1.86 -19.64 -19.97
N ASP A 321 1.75 -19.54 -21.30
CA ASP A 321 2.87 -19.62 -22.23
C ASP A 321 3.58 -18.27 -22.41
N GLY A 322 3.09 -17.22 -21.75
CA GLY A 322 3.66 -15.86 -21.80
C GLY A 322 3.24 -15.04 -23.01
N VAL A 323 2.21 -15.49 -23.74
CA VAL A 323 1.68 -14.81 -24.95
C VAL A 323 0.59 -13.81 -24.54
N PRO A 324 0.63 -12.57 -25.02
CA PRO A 324 -0.44 -11.60 -24.75
C PRO A 324 -1.80 -12.10 -25.25
N VAL A 325 -2.84 -11.90 -24.41
CA VAL A 325 -4.23 -12.29 -24.72
C VAL A 325 -5.10 -11.06 -25.06
N PRO A 326 -6.20 -11.23 -25.82
CA PRO A 326 -7.10 -10.13 -26.15
C PRO A 326 -7.94 -9.68 -24.93
N ALA A 327 -8.58 -8.51 -25.08
CA ALA A 327 -9.56 -8.00 -24.11
C ALA A 327 -10.64 -9.06 -23.80
N GLY A 328 -11.14 -9.05 -22.57
CA GLY A 328 -12.12 -10.03 -22.07
C GLY A 328 -11.54 -11.41 -21.71
N THR A 329 -10.24 -11.64 -21.91
CA THR A 329 -9.59 -12.90 -21.58
C THR A 329 -8.73 -12.75 -20.32
N ASP A 330 -8.95 -13.61 -19.33
CA ASP A 330 -8.16 -13.64 -18.10
C ASP A 330 -6.75 -14.15 -18.34
N GLY A 331 -5.77 -13.49 -17.73
CA GLY A 331 -4.38 -13.91 -17.77
C GLY A 331 -3.58 -13.22 -16.66
N GLU A 332 -2.29 -13.51 -16.60
CA GLU A 332 -1.37 -12.92 -15.63
C GLU A 332 -0.92 -11.52 -16.09
N LEU A 333 -0.93 -10.56 -15.17
CA LEU A 333 -0.54 -9.18 -15.44
C LEU A 333 0.99 -9.02 -15.43
N TYR A 334 1.50 -8.43 -16.48
CA TYR A 334 2.88 -7.95 -16.60
C TYR A 334 2.86 -6.44 -16.75
N VAL A 335 3.69 -5.76 -15.95
CA VAL A 335 3.71 -4.30 -15.88
C VAL A 335 5.11 -3.77 -16.16
N ARG A 336 5.17 -2.68 -16.92
CA ARG A 336 6.40 -1.92 -17.14
C ARG A 336 6.13 -0.45 -16.87
N THR A 337 6.90 0.15 -15.96
CA THR A 337 6.76 1.55 -15.57
C THR A 337 8.12 2.17 -15.25
N PRO A 338 8.34 3.45 -15.55
CA PRO A 338 9.59 4.14 -15.18
C PRO A 338 9.85 4.18 -13.67
N ALA A 339 8.80 4.06 -12.85
CA ALA A 339 8.87 4.09 -11.39
C ALA A 339 9.06 2.72 -10.74
N GLN A 340 9.18 1.63 -11.53
CA GLN A 340 9.31 0.29 -10.99
C GLN A 340 10.62 0.08 -10.22
N ALA A 341 10.60 -0.88 -9.30
CA ALA A 341 11.80 -1.38 -8.63
C ALA A 341 12.72 -2.11 -9.62
N ILE A 342 13.99 -2.22 -9.23
CA ILE A 342 14.99 -2.94 -10.02
C ILE A 342 15.14 -4.41 -9.62
N GLY A 343 14.50 -4.83 -8.52
CA GLY A 343 14.57 -6.18 -8.00
C GLY A 343 14.41 -6.24 -6.48
N TYR A 344 14.70 -7.40 -5.92
CA TYR A 344 14.74 -7.63 -4.48
C TYR A 344 16.18 -7.59 -3.97
N TRP A 345 16.40 -6.85 -2.88
CA TRP A 345 17.72 -6.69 -2.28
C TRP A 345 18.27 -8.03 -1.79
N ALA A 346 19.46 -8.38 -2.25
CA ALA A 346 20.15 -9.62 -1.91
C ALA A 346 19.37 -10.93 -2.24
N ASP A 347 18.41 -10.87 -3.17
CA ASP A 347 17.64 -12.03 -3.64
C ASP A 347 17.64 -12.08 -5.19
N PRO A 348 18.75 -12.51 -5.82
CA PRO A 348 18.86 -12.56 -7.28
C PRO A 348 17.94 -13.60 -7.92
N GLY A 349 17.60 -14.67 -7.20
CA GLY A 349 16.72 -15.73 -7.71
C GLY A 349 15.30 -15.21 -7.92
N GLU A 350 14.70 -14.66 -6.88
CA GLU A 350 13.36 -14.07 -6.98
C GLU A 350 13.36 -12.83 -7.90
N THR A 351 14.46 -12.07 -7.93
CA THR A 351 14.59 -10.94 -8.86
C THR A 351 14.50 -11.43 -10.31
N ALA A 352 15.20 -12.48 -10.67
CA ALA A 352 15.17 -13.01 -12.03
C ALA A 352 13.79 -13.57 -12.43
N GLU A 353 13.02 -14.08 -11.45
CA GLU A 353 11.66 -14.60 -11.68
C GLU A 353 10.64 -13.48 -11.88
N VAL A 354 10.76 -12.38 -11.11
CA VAL A 354 9.77 -11.31 -11.08
C VAL A 354 10.11 -10.18 -12.05
N PHE A 355 11.40 -9.86 -12.22
CA PHE A 355 11.87 -8.74 -13.04
C PHE A 355 12.62 -9.28 -14.28
N ALA A 356 11.88 -9.60 -15.33
CA ALA A 356 12.44 -10.18 -16.55
C ALA A 356 12.12 -9.32 -17.78
N GLY A 357 13.13 -9.05 -18.62
CA GLY A 357 12.96 -8.34 -19.89
C GLY A 357 12.41 -6.92 -19.76
N GLY A 358 12.64 -6.25 -18.61
CA GLY A 358 12.12 -4.92 -18.29
C GLY A 358 10.67 -4.91 -17.81
N TRP A 359 10.04 -6.07 -17.66
CA TRP A 359 8.70 -6.25 -17.12
C TRP A 359 8.75 -6.71 -15.67
N VAL A 360 7.75 -6.31 -14.89
CA VAL A 360 7.45 -6.86 -13.58
C VAL A 360 6.29 -7.85 -13.73
N ARG A 361 6.55 -9.11 -13.41
CA ARG A 361 5.54 -10.15 -13.31
C ARG A 361 4.77 -9.97 -11.99
N THR A 362 3.54 -9.49 -12.05
CA THR A 362 2.79 -9.11 -10.85
C THR A 362 2.27 -10.30 -10.06
N ARG A 363 2.11 -11.45 -10.72
CA ARG A 363 1.43 -12.64 -10.19
C ARG A 363 -0.04 -12.39 -9.81
N ASP A 364 -0.58 -11.27 -10.24
CA ASP A 364 -2.03 -10.99 -10.20
C ASP A 364 -2.65 -11.41 -11.53
N LEU A 365 -3.90 -11.83 -11.48
CA LEU A 365 -4.70 -12.24 -12.63
C LEU A 365 -5.79 -11.21 -12.90
N GLY A 366 -6.05 -10.97 -14.18
CA GLY A 366 -7.08 -10.04 -14.58
C GLY A 366 -7.27 -9.97 -16.09
N HIS A 367 -8.10 -9.04 -16.52
CA HIS A 367 -8.33 -8.74 -17.91
C HIS A 367 -8.65 -7.27 -18.12
N PHE A 368 -8.53 -6.81 -19.35
CA PHE A 368 -9.12 -5.56 -19.80
C PHE A 368 -10.52 -5.81 -20.36
N ASP A 369 -11.46 -4.90 -20.13
CA ASP A 369 -12.68 -4.86 -20.93
C ASP A 369 -12.45 -4.18 -22.29
N ASP A 370 -13.50 -4.14 -23.13
CA ASP A 370 -13.44 -3.54 -24.47
C ASP A 370 -13.18 -2.02 -24.43
N ASP A 371 -13.44 -1.36 -23.31
CA ASP A 371 -13.17 0.06 -23.08
C ASP A 371 -11.74 0.31 -22.54
N GLY A 372 -10.98 -0.75 -22.22
CA GLY A 372 -9.62 -0.67 -21.66
C GLY A 372 -9.56 -0.51 -20.14
N ARG A 373 -10.67 -0.76 -19.42
CA ARG A 373 -10.65 -0.80 -17.95
C ARG A 373 -10.04 -2.11 -17.47
N LEU A 374 -9.23 -2.01 -16.44
CA LEU A 374 -8.59 -3.17 -15.81
C LEU A 374 -9.50 -3.77 -14.71
N TYR A 375 -9.64 -5.09 -14.75
CA TYR A 375 -10.35 -5.89 -13.74
C TYR A 375 -9.41 -6.92 -13.14
N LEU A 376 -9.44 -7.09 -11.81
CA LEU A 376 -8.65 -8.10 -11.11
C LEU A 376 -9.51 -9.31 -10.80
N VAL A 377 -9.03 -10.49 -11.17
CA VAL A 377 -9.70 -11.77 -10.94
C VAL A 377 -9.16 -12.47 -9.68
N GLY A 378 -7.84 -12.47 -9.48
CA GLY A 378 -7.21 -13.16 -8.36
C GLY A 378 -5.69 -13.09 -8.41
N ARG A 379 -5.04 -14.11 -7.82
CA ARG A 379 -3.57 -14.28 -7.86
C ARG A 379 -3.19 -15.66 -8.35
N THR A 380 -2.09 -15.76 -9.06
CA THR A 380 -1.56 -17.05 -9.53
C THR A 380 -1.16 -17.98 -8.37
N ARG A 381 -0.86 -17.44 -7.21
CA ARG A 381 -0.54 -18.21 -5.98
C ARG A 381 -1.75 -18.66 -5.19
N ASP A 382 -2.91 -18.06 -5.44
CA ASP A 382 -4.17 -18.37 -4.77
C ASP A 382 -5.05 -19.29 -5.65
N VAL A 383 -4.40 -20.09 -6.48
CA VAL A 383 -5.03 -21.13 -7.31
C VAL A 383 -5.17 -22.39 -6.47
N ILE A 384 -6.36 -23.02 -6.56
CA ILE A 384 -6.72 -24.24 -5.87
C ILE A 384 -7.10 -25.27 -6.95
N ILE A 385 -6.48 -26.44 -6.95
CA ILE A 385 -6.68 -27.47 -7.99
C ILE A 385 -7.60 -28.55 -7.44
N VAL A 386 -8.91 -28.43 -7.74
CA VAL A 386 -9.93 -29.39 -7.33
C VAL A 386 -10.32 -30.29 -8.51
N ASN A 387 -10.12 -31.60 -8.42
CA ASN A 387 -10.41 -32.56 -9.50
C ASN A 387 -9.78 -32.16 -10.84
N ALA A 388 -8.50 -31.73 -10.82
CA ALA A 388 -7.75 -31.23 -11.99
C ALA A 388 -8.35 -29.96 -12.64
N ASN A 389 -9.31 -29.30 -12.01
CA ASN A 389 -9.80 -27.98 -12.43
C ASN A 389 -9.20 -26.87 -11.59
N LEU A 390 -8.84 -25.78 -12.26
CA LEU A 390 -8.28 -24.60 -11.62
C LEU A 390 -9.42 -23.72 -11.04
N HIS A 391 -9.35 -23.45 -9.75
CA HIS A 391 -10.25 -22.53 -9.07
C HIS A 391 -9.42 -21.42 -8.42
N TYR A 392 -9.94 -20.20 -8.44
CA TYR A 392 -9.26 -19.05 -7.85
C TYR A 392 -9.91 -18.66 -6.53
N ALA A 393 -9.12 -18.51 -5.48
CA ALA A 393 -9.61 -18.11 -4.17
C ALA A 393 -10.36 -16.77 -4.19
N GLY A 394 -9.84 -15.78 -4.94
CA GLY A 394 -10.43 -14.43 -5.00
C GLY A 394 -11.90 -14.37 -5.41
N PRO A 395 -12.36 -15.02 -6.49
CA PRO A 395 -13.79 -15.12 -6.84
C PRO A 395 -14.64 -15.72 -5.72
N ILE A 396 -14.15 -16.77 -5.04
CA ILE A 396 -14.87 -17.43 -3.96
C ILE A 396 -14.98 -16.49 -2.74
N GLU A 397 -13.90 -15.80 -2.38
CA GLU A 397 -13.90 -14.77 -1.33
C GLU A 397 -14.93 -13.67 -1.62
N ARG A 398 -14.95 -13.17 -2.86
CA ARG A 398 -15.94 -12.15 -3.27
C ARG A 398 -17.37 -12.67 -3.20
N ALA A 399 -17.60 -13.93 -3.61
CA ALA A 399 -18.93 -14.53 -3.51
C ALA A 399 -19.40 -14.62 -2.05
N LEU A 400 -18.54 -15.05 -1.14
CA LEU A 400 -18.82 -15.12 0.30
C LEU A 400 -19.02 -13.71 0.91
N ALA A 401 -18.16 -12.77 0.58
CA ALA A 401 -18.22 -11.39 1.07
C ALA A 401 -19.45 -10.60 0.55
N ALA A 402 -20.13 -11.09 -0.48
CA ALA A 402 -21.39 -10.52 -0.94
C ALA A 402 -22.56 -10.79 0.03
N SER A 403 -22.44 -11.77 0.93
CA SER A 403 -23.43 -11.98 2.00
C SER A 403 -23.40 -10.79 2.99
N PRO A 404 -24.58 -10.26 3.40
CA PRO A 404 -24.66 -9.20 4.40
C PRO A 404 -24.19 -9.64 5.80
N ASP A 405 -24.09 -10.94 6.03
CA ASP A 405 -23.65 -11.51 7.30
C ASP A 405 -22.13 -11.63 7.43
N ILE A 406 -21.39 -11.38 6.33
CA ILE A 406 -19.93 -11.51 6.26
C ILE A 406 -19.26 -10.13 6.18
N ALA A 407 -18.35 -9.87 7.11
CA ALA A 407 -17.48 -8.70 7.05
C ALA A 407 -16.25 -8.95 6.17
N GLU A 408 -15.61 -10.12 6.34
CA GLU A 408 -14.41 -10.50 5.59
C GLU A 408 -14.46 -11.99 5.27
N ALA A 409 -13.93 -12.38 4.10
CA ALA A 409 -13.84 -13.78 3.69
C ALA A 409 -12.45 -14.05 3.11
N TYR A 410 -11.86 -15.18 3.46
CA TYR A 410 -10.56 -15.65 3.02
C TYR A 410 -10.65 -17.10 2.62
N VAL A 411 -9.99 -17.47 1.51
CA VAL A 411 -10.04 -18.81 0.95
C VAL A 411 -8.63 -19.30 0.72
N VAL A 412 -8.39 -20.56 1.11
CA VAL A 412 -7.15 -21.28 0.90
C VAL A 412 -7.42 -22.65 0.33
N GLY A 413 -6.49 -23.17 -0.45
CA GLY A 413 -6.44 -24.58 -0.83
C GLY A 413 -5.69 -25.38 0.22
N ALA A 414 -6.12 -26.60 0.49
CA ALA A 414 -5.35 -27.57 1.24
C ALA A 414 -5.42 -28.94 0.57
N PRO A 415 -4.38 -29.80 0.75
CA PRO A 415 -4.39 -31.14 0.21
C PRO A 415 -5.62 -31.95 0.62
N ASP A 416 -6.19 -32.67 -0.33
CA ASP A 416 -7.35 -33.54 -0.15
C ASP A 416 -7.14 -34.84 -0.92
N GLU A 417 -7.34 -35.98 -0.27
CA GLU A 417 -7.04 -37.29 -0.85
C GLU A 417 -7.93 -37.65 -2.05
N ASP A 418 -9.17 -37.13 -2.10
CA ASP A 418 -10.13 -37.44 -3.14
C ASP A 418 -10.04 -36.49 -4.34
N THR A 419 -9.73 -35.21 -4.10
CA THR A 419 -9.86 -34.14 -5.09
C THR A 419 -8.51 -33.51 -5.47
N GLY A 420 -7.41 -33.94 -4.84
CA GLY A 420 -6.07 -33.34 -4.94
C GLY A 420 -5.92 -32.17 -3.98
N GLU A 421 -6.74 -31.13 -4.12
CA GLU A 421 -6.92 -30.05 -3.15
C GLU A 421 -8.41 -29.83 -2.90
N ALA A 422 -8.74 -29.28 -1.74
CA ALA A 422 -10.08 -28.81 -1.38
C ALA A 422 -10.08 -27.32 -1.05
N VAL A 423 -11.19 -26.68 -1.31
CA VAL A 423 -11.41 -25.26 -0.96
C VAL A 423 -11.80 -25.15 0.50
N HIS A 424 -11.09 -24.33 1.27
CA HIS A 424 -11.39 -24.01 2.67
C HIS A 424 -11.60 -22.51 2.83
N ALA A 425 -12.74 -22.11 3.41
CA ALA A 425 -13.06 -20.72 3.64
C ALA A 425 -13.00 -20.36 5.13
N PHE A 426 -12.51 -19.16 5.42
CA PHE A 426 -12.49 -18.54 6.74
C PHE A 426 -13.28 -17.23 6.63
N VAL A 427 -14.28 -17.05 7.48
CA VAL A 427 -15.15 -15.88 7.39
C VAL A 427 -15.19 -15.14 8.72
N VAL A 428 -15.10 -13.82 8.64
CA VAL A 428 -15.32 -12.92 9.78
C VAL A 428 -16.76 -12.43 9.69
N PRO A 429 -17.59 -12.65 10.72
CA PRO A 429 -18.96 -12.18 10.72
C PRO A 429 -19.07 -10.66 10.69
N ALA A 430 -20.09 -10.12 10.06
CA ALA A 430 -20.50 -8.75 10.26
C ALA A 430 -20.99 -8.53 11.70
N ALA A 431 -20.83 -7.32 12.23
CA ALA A 431 -21.17 -7.01 13.62
C ALA A 431 -22.60 -7.41 13.98
N GLY A 432 -22.73 -8.22 15.03
CA GLY A 432 -24.02 -8.72 15.51
C GLY A 432 -24.70 -9.75 14.58
N ARG A 433 -23.97 -10.34 13.62
CA ARG A 433 -24.48 -11.36 12.70
C ARG A 433 -23.91 -12.72 13.03
N THR A 434 -24.69 -13.75 12.70
CA THR A 434 -24.25 -15.15 12.76
C THR A 434 -24.45 -15.75 11.37
N PRO A 435 -23.36 -15.98 10.62
CA PRO A 435 -23.47 -16.52 9.26
C PRO A 435 -24.04 -17.94 9.25
N ASP A 436 -24.97 -18.20 8.35
CA ASP A 436 -25.43 -19.56 8.07
C ASP A 436 -24.55 -20.21 6.99
N VAL A 437 -23.78 -21.21 7.40
CA VAL A 437 -22.84 -21.95 6.53
C VAL A 437 -23.54 -22.58 5.32
N GLY A 438 -24.76 -23.07 5.50
CA GLY A 438 -25.56 -23.68 4.42
C GLY A 438 -25.89 -22.66 3.33
N SER A 439 -26.36 -21.48 3.74
CA SER A 439 -26.66 -20.36 2.83
C SER A 439 -25.40 -19.86 2.12
N LEU A 440 -24.26 -19.78 2.80
CA LEU A 440 -22.98 -19.38 2.20
C LEU A 440 -22.51 -20.38 1.12
N ARG A 441 -22.63 -21.68 1.38
CA ARG A 441 -22.31 -22.72 0.37
C ARG A 441 -23.23 -22.63 -0.84
N THR A 442 -24.50 -22.40 -0.61
CA THR A 442 -25.48 -22.20 -1.70
C THR A 442 -25.13 -20.97 -2.52
N LEU A 443 -24.79 -19.86 -1.87
CA LEU A 443 -24.39 -18.63 -2.54
C LEU A 443 -23.17 -18.81 -3.45
N VAL A 444 -22.15 -19.57 -3.00
CA VAL A 444 -20.98 -19.89 -3.81
C VAL A 444 -21.35 -20.77 -4.99
N ARG A 445 -22.16 -21.84 -4.74
CA ARG A 445 -22.62 -22.75 -5.79
C ARG A 445 -23.38 -22.03 -6.89
N ASP A 446 -24.32 -21.18 -6.53
CA ASP A 446 -25.17 -20.47 -7.48
C ASP A 446 -24.38 -19.47 -8.33
N ARG A 447 -23.30 -18.92 -7.82
CA ARG A 447 -22.48 -17.92 -8.52
C ARG A 447 -21.32 -18.52 -9.32
N LEU A 448 -20.70 -19.59 -8.81
CA LEU A 448 -19.42 -20.09 -9.32
C LEU A 448 -19.41 -21.59 -9.64
N GLY A 449 -20.50 -22.30 -9.34
CA GLY A 449 -20.61 -23.74 -9.56
C GLY A 449 -20.09 -24.61 -8.41
N ASP A 450 -20.36 -25.92 -8.49
CA ASP A 450 -20.07 -26.89 -7.41
C ASP A 450 -18.57 -27.00 -7.08
N GLY A 451 -17.68 -26.91 -8.06
CA GLY A 451 -16.23 -27.02 -7.85
C GLY A 451 -15.62 -25.91 -7.00
N CYS A 452 -16.33 -24.78 -6.85
CA CYS A 452 -15.90 -23.66 -6.02
C CYS A 452 -16.45 -23.71 -4.58
N VAL A 453 -17.37 -24.65 -4.28
CA VAL A 453 -18.04 -24.73 -2.98
C VAL A 453 -17.02 -25.14 -1.89
N PRO A 454 -16.82 -24.34 -0.82
CA PRO A 454 -15.89 -24.70 0.21
C PRO A 454 -16.23 -26.02 0.92
N ALA A 455 -15.25 -26.90 1.05
CA ALA A 455 -15.35 -28.11 1.85
C ALA A 455 -15.61 -27.78 3.32
N THR A 456 -14.92 -26.74 3.82
CA THR A 456 -15.20 -26.19 5.15
C THR A 456 -15.39 -24.69 5.10
N ILE A 457 -16.25 -24.14 5.97
CA ILE A 457 -16.37 -22.71 6.25
C ILE A 457 -16.18 -22.54 7.76
N THR A 458 -15.06 -21.92 8.14
CA THR A 458 -14.70 -21.67 9.54
C THR A 458 -14.98 -20.22 9.87
N VAL A 459 -15.73 -19.99 10.96
CA VAL A 459 -15.98 -18.65 11.47
C VAL A 459 -14.80 -18.27 12.39
N ILE A 460 -14.19 -17.12 12.15
CA ILE A 460 -13.09 -16.57 12.93
C ILE A 460 -13.41 -15.15 13.37
N ASP A 461 -12.83 -14.70 14.50
CA ASP A 461 -13.06 -13.35 15.01
C ASP A 461 -12.29 -12.31 14.20
N GLU A 462 -11.06 -12.62 13.79
CA GLU A 462 -10.22 -11.78 12.94
C GLU A 462 -9.26 -12.64 12.11
N VAL A 463 -8.80 -12.10 10.98
CA VAL A 463 -7.78 -12.74 10.17
C VAL A 463 -6.40 -12.44 10.74
N PRO A 464 -5.49 -13.43 10.82
CA PRO A 464 -4.11 -13.21 11.17
C PRO A 464 -3.47 -12.20 10.21
N SER A 465 -2.73 -11.23 10.78
CA SER A 465 -2.09 -10.18 10.00
C SER A 465 -0.59 -10.43 9.86
N GLY A 466 -0.09 -10.28 8.67
CA GLY A 466 1.34 -10.31 8.38
C GLY A 466 2.07 -9.05 8.87
N PRO A 467 3.40 -8.99 8.71
CA PRO A 467 4.24 -7.87 9.14
C PRO A 467 3.85 -6.52 8.54
N SER A 468 3.22 -6.53 7.38
CA SER A 468 2.71 -5.34 6.71
C SER A 468 1.38 -4.83 7.30
N GLY A 469 0.79 -5.56 8.27
CA GLY A 469 -0.55 -5.32 8.80
C GLY A 469 -1.66 -5.65 7.79
N LYS A 470 -1.31 -6.34 6.70
CA LYS A 470 -2.28 -6.92 5.77
C LYS A 470 -2.63 -8.33 6.23
N PRO A 471 -3.85 -8.81 5.91
CA PRO A 471 -4.23 -10.21 6.11
C PRO A 471 -3.18 -11.17 5.55
N ASP A 472 -2.84 -12.20 6.31
CA ASP A 472 -1.91 -13.25 5.87
C ASP A 472 -2.60 -14.62 5.88
N LYS A 473 -3.11 -15.02 4.73
CA LYS A 473 -3.82 -16.29 4.54
C LYS A 473 -2.98 -17.53 4.88
N ARG A 474 -1.65 -17.44 4.84
CA ARG A 474 -0.75 -18.57 5.12
C ARG A 474 -0.79 -19.01 6.60
N LEU A 475 -1.32 -18.15 7.45
CA LEU A 475 -1.52 -18.41 8.87
C LEU A 475 -2.91 -19.00 9.16
N LEU A 476 -3.73 -19.23 8.12
CA LEU A 476 -5.02 -19.88 8.22
C LEU A 476 -4.83 -21.38 8.01
N GLU A 477 -5.04 -22.14 9.05
CA GLU A 477 -4.93 -23.60 9.02
C GLU A 477 -6.33 -24.21 8.86
N PRO A 478 -6.58 -24.92 7.74
CA PRO A 478 -7.83 -25.67 7.60
C PRO A 478 -7.97 -26.69 8.72
N PRO A 479 -9.19 -26.95 9.23
CA PRO A 479 -9.39 -27.96 10.27
C PRO A 479 -8.97 -29.33 9.73
N ASP A 480 -8.20 -30.07 10.56
CA ASP A 480 -7.86 -31.45 10.27
C ASP A 480 -9.15 -32.27 10.06
N ARG A 481 -9.23 -33.01 8.96
CA ARG A 481 -10.29 -34.02 8.76
C ARG A 481 -10.00 -35.25 9.66
N THR A 482 -10.08 -35.07 10.95
CA THR A 482 -10.14 -36.21 11.90
C THR A 482 -11.54 -36.25 12.49
N GLY A 483 -12.39 -37.12 11.95
CA GLY A 483 -13.70 -37.43 12.50
C GLY A 483 -14.68 -37.90 11.45
#